data_cd02fad8184d4f5a8ffbbb1e7bdd4b13
#
_entry.id   cd02fad8184d4f5a8ffbbb1e7bdd4b13
#
_cell.length_a   1.000
_cell.length_b   1.000
_cell.length_c   1.000
_cell.angle_alpha   90.00
_cell.angle_beta   90.00
_cell.angle_gamma   90.00
#
_symmetry.space_group_name_H-M   'P 1'
#
loop_
_entity.id
_entity.type
_entity.pdbx_description
1 polymer ?
#
loop_
_entity_poly.entity_id
_entity_poly.type
_entity_poly.pdbx_seq_one_letter_code
_entity_poly.pdbx_strand_id
1 'polypeptide(L)'
;MESFNERVEKLRNLIETSDHIIIGAGAGLSTAAGIEYGGERFKKHFADFIKKYDFTDMYTSGFYPFKSEEEKWAYWALHISVNNVDMPATGLYGKLLDLVEDKDYFVITTNVDDQFFKSGFDPDRVFATQGTYAKIQCANACHDTLYDDADFVHECIEKTDADLKIPSELVPVCPVCGREMMPYLRADDKFIEDEYWHERSDAYNNFVLDAKYDKTLLLEFGVGFNTPIIIRLPFDAYNMNFKNWNLARFNRSHLEYSVNIEGRYHLYPLEASSRLPEGIMDSYLPFDEDMECIIDKLLE
;
A
#
# COMPACT_ATOMS: atom_id res chain seq x y z
N MET A 1 -14.47 -25.04 9.26
CA MET A 1 -14.40 -23.56 9.06
C MET A 1 -15.82 -23.03 9.03
N GLU A 2 -16.06 -21.86 9.62
CA GLU A 2 -17.32 -21.13 9.52
C GLU A 2 -17.67 -20.84 8.05
N SER A 3 -18.94 -20.80 7.70
CA SER A 3 -19.38 -20.42 6.35
C SER A 3 -19.03 -18.96 6.06
N PHE A 4 -19.02 -18.58 4.78
CA PHE A 4 -18.76 -17.21 4.38
C PHE A 4 -19.69 -16.20 5.07
N ASN A 5 -20.98 -16.49 5.10
CA ASN A 5 -21.97 -15.60 5.74
C ASN A 5 -21.75 -15.49 7.26
N GLU A 6 -21.43 -16.57 7.95
CA GLU A 6 -21.11 -16.53 9.38
C GLU A 6 -19.86 -15.67 9.65
N ARG A 7 -18.83 -15.76 8.81
CA ARG A 7 -17.63 -14.92 8.93
C ARG A 7 -17.94 -13.43 8.67
N VAL A 8 -18.77 -13.12 7.68
CA VAL A 8 -19.20 -11.73 7.39
C VAL A 8 -20.00 -11.15 8.57
N GLU A 9 -20.94 -11.92 9.15
CA GLU A 9 -21.69 -11.47 10.33
C GLU A 9 -20.80 -11.27 11.56
N LYS A 10 -19.82 -12.16 11.75
CA LYS A 10 -18.83 -12.00 12.83
C LYS A 10 -17.99 -10.74 12.62
N LEU A 11 -17.58 -10.48 11.38
CA LEU A 11 -16.81 -9.26 11.03
C LEU A 11 -17.66 -7.99 11.24
N ARG A 12 -18.95 -8.00 10.82
CA ARG A 12 -19.88 -6.89 11.06
C ARG A 12 -19.96 -6.56 12.55
N ASN A 13 -20.18 -7.56 13.38
CA ASN A 13 -20.21 -7.38 14.83
C ASN A 13 -18.88 -6.87 15.40
N LEU A 14 -17.73 -7.31 14.86
CA LEU A 14 -16.42 -6.80 15.28
C LEU A 14 -16.25 -5.33 14.90
N ILE A 15 -16.66 -4.90 13.71
CA ILE A 15 -16.63 -3.49 13.28
C ILE A 15 -17.52 -2.64 14.20
N GLU A 16 -18.74 -3.12 14.51
CA GLU A 16 -19.69 -2.38 15.35
C GLU A 16 -19.20 -2.23 16.80
N THR A 17 -18.59 -3.28 17.36
CA THR A 17 -18.25 -3.37 18.80
C THR A 17 -16.83 -3.00 19.15
N SER A 18 -15.95 -2.77 18.15
CA SER A 18 -14.59 -2.31 18.38
C SER A 18 -14.56 -0.83 18.73
N ASP A 19 -13.72 -0.49 19.69
CA ASP A 19 -13.43 0.88 20.10
C ASP A 19 -12.50 1.56 19.07
N HIS A 20 -11.57 0.78 18.49
CA HIS A 20 -10.59 1.24 17.51
C HIS A 20 -10.50 0.29 16.31
N ILE A 21 -10.20 0.84 15.14
CA ILE A 21 -9.95 0.08 13.90
C ILE A 21 -8.60 0.49 13.31
N ILE A 22 -7.73 -0.48 13.02
CA ILE A 22 -6.49 -0.22 12.30
C ILE A 22 -6.56 -0.92 10.94
N ILE A 23 -6.49 -0.15 9.87
CA ILE A 23 -6.42 -0.65 8.50
C ILE A 23 -4.97 -0.82 8.09
N GLY A 24 -4.58 -2.03 7.72
CA GLY A 24 -3.29 -2.32 7.09
C GLY A 24 -3.50 -2.66 5.61
N ALA A 25 -2.92 -1.87 4.70
CA ALA A 25 -3.15 -2.06 3.28
C ALA A 25 -1.86 -2.26 2.48
N GLY A 26 -1.86 -3.30 1.63
CA GLY A 26 -0.81 -3.58 0.65
C GLY A 26 -1.33 -3.58 -0.78
N ALA A 27 -0.45 -3.87 -1.74
CA ALA A 27 -0.73 -3.79 -3.18
C ALA A 27 -1.95 -4.61 -3.65
N GLY A 28 -2.33 -5.66 -2.91
CA GLY A 28 -3.52 -6.45 -3.21
C GLY A 28 -4.83 -5.67 -3.11
N LEU A 29 -4.92 -4.64 -2.25
CA LEU A 29 -6.09 -3.75 -2.19
C LEU A 29 -6.18 -2.90 -3.46
N SER A 30 -5.08 -2.30 -3.91
CA SER A 30 -5.05 -1.53 -5.16
C SER A 30 -5.35 -2.42 -6.38
N THR A 31 -4.84 -3.65 -6.39
CA THR A 31 -5.17 -4.64 -7.42
C THR A 31 -6.67 -4.96 -7.44
N ALA A 32 -7.30 -5.18 -6.28
CA ALA A 32 -8.75 -5.39 -6.17
C ALA A 32 -9.55 -4.16 -6.63
N ALA A 33 -9.01 -2.96 -6.44
CA ALA A 33 -9.58 -1.69 -6.92
C ALA A 33 -9.33 -1.43 -8.43
N GLY A 34 -8.72 -2.39 -9.18
CA GLY A 34 -8.43 -2.27 -10.60
C GLY A 34 -7.10 -1.60 -10.95
N ILE A 35 -6.26 -1.29 -9.96
CA ILE A 35 -4.92 -0.72 -10.17
C ILE A 35 -3.90 -1.86 -10.29
N GLU A 36 -4.03 -2.67 -11.33
CA GLU A 36 -3.11 -3.77 -11.61
C GLU A 36 -1.85 -3.26 -12.31
N TYR A 37 -0.67 -3.78 -11.89
CA TYR A 37 0.62 -3.46 -12.52
C TYR A 37 0.95 -4.35 -13.72
N GLY A 38 0.15 -5.34 -14.01
CA GLY A 38 0.29 -6.28 -15.10
C GLY A 38 -0.94 -6.35 -16.01
N GLY A 39 -1.05 -7.47 -16.74
CA GLY A 39 -2.24 -7.82 -17.51
C GLY A 39 -2.59 -6.84 -18.63
N GLU A 40 -3.89 -6.70 -18.89
CA GLU A 40 -4.39 -5.86 -19.99
C GLU A 40 -4.17 -4.37 -19.74
N ARG A 41 -4.20 -3.93 -18.49
CA ARG A 41 -3.92 -2.53 -18.12
C ARG A 41 -2.50 -2.14 -18.50
N PHE A 42 -1.52 -2.98 -18.16
CA PHE A 42 -0.13 -2.77 -18.56
C PHE A 42 0.03 -2.75 -20.09
N LYS A 43 -0.51 -3.73 -20.80
CA LYS A 43 -0.45 -3.79 -22.27
C LYS A 43 -1.05 -2.55 -22.92
N LYS A 44 -2.17 -2.06 -22.39
CA LYS A 44 -2.87 -0.88 -22.90
C LYS A 44 -2.02 0.40 -22.80
N HIS A 45 -1.41 0.62 -21.64
CA HIS A 45 -0.74 1.89 -21.36
C HIS A 45 0.75 1.89 -21.75
N PHE A 46 1.42 0.72 -21.76
CA PHE A 46 2.85 0.61 -21.97
C PHE A 46 3.24 -0.11 -23.27
N ALA A 47 2.34 -0.14 -24.29
CA ALA A 47 2.56 -0.88 -25.54
C ALA A 47 3.90 -0.57 -26.22
N ASP A 48 4.30 0.70 -26.29
CA ASP A 48 5.57 1.12 -26.93
C ASP A 48 6.79 0.72 -26.09
N PHE A 49 6.71 0.82 -24.76
CA PHE A 49 7.75 0.33 -23.85
C PHE A 49 7.89 -1.19 -23.92
N ILE A 50 6.80 -1.93 -23.96
CA ILE A 50 6.80 -3.40 -24.16
C ILE A 50 7.51 -3.74 -25.48
N LYS A 51 7.15 -3.06 -26.57
CA LYS A 51 7.76 -3.29 -27.87
C LYS A 51 9.25 -3.02 -27.91
N LYS A 52 9.72 -1.97 -27.19
CA LYS A 52 11.13 -1.53 -27.20
C LYS A 52 12.00 -2.35 -26.23
N TYR A 53 11.49 -2.70 -25.06
CA TYR A 53 12.27 -3.24 -23.94
C TYR A 53 11.86 -4.65 -23.51
N ASP A 54 10.83 -5.23 -24.14
CA ASP A 54 10.25 -6.54 -23.77
C ASP A 54 9.77 -6.61 -22.30
N PHE A 55 9.18 -5.51 -21.81
CA PHE A 55 8.68 -5.41 -20.44
C PHE A 55 7.50 -6.32 -20.20
N THR A 56 7.37 -6.88 -18.99
CA THR A 56 6.33 -7.84 -18.60
C THR A 56 5.28 -7.25 -17.66
N ASP A 57 5.66 -6.28 -16.83
CA ASP A 57 4.80 -5.59 -15.87
C ASP A 57 5.41 -4.25 -15.44
N MET A 58 4.60 -3.39 -14.79
CA MET A 58 5.05 -2.06 -14.36
C MET A 58 6.06 -2.12 -13.23
N TYR A 59 5.95 -3.10 -12.31
CA TYR A 59 6.81 -3.18 -11.13
C TYR A 59 8.25 -3.50 -11.51
N THR A 60 8.45 -4.61 -12.23
CA THR A 60 9.80 -5.04 -12.63
C THR A 60 10.44 -4.05 -13.60
N SER A 61 9.64 -3.40 -14.46
CA SER A 61 10.12 -2.39 -15.41
C SER A 61 10.66 -1.13 -14.74
N GLY A 62 10.17 -0.79 -13.54
CA GLY A 62 10.68 0.33 -12.75
C GLY A 62 12.16 0.18 -12.32
N PHE A 63 12.65 -1.06 -12.26
CA PHE A 63 14.04 -1.39 -11.93
C PHE A 63 14.94 -1.62 -13.16
N TYR A 64 14.40 -1.40 -14.37
CA TYR A 64 15.17 -1.58 -15.58
C TYR A 64 16.32 -0.57 -15.66
N PRO A 65 17.56 -1.00 -16.01
CA PRO A 65 18.71 -0.11 -16.11
C PRO A 65 18.68 0.66 -17.43
N PHE A 66 17.86 1.70 -17.50
CA PHE A 66 17.76 2.57 -18.67
C PHE A 66 19.12 3.12 -19.07
N LYS A 67 19.34 3.33 -20.38
CA LYS A 67 20.60 3.82 -20.91
C LYS A 67 20.84 5.30 -20.69
N SER A 68 19.76 6.05 -20.43
CA SER A 68 19.83 7.49 -20.17
C SER A 68 18.70 7.91 -19.21
N GLU A 69 18.87 9.06 -18.58
CA GLU A 69 17.83 9.65 -17.72
C GLU A 69 16.60 10.08 -18.53
N GLU A 70 16.76 10.46 -19.79
CA GLU A 70 15.65 10.79 -20.68
C GLU A 70 14.74 9.57 -20.92
N GLU A 71 15.31 8.37 -21.12
CA GLU A 71 14.53 7.13 -21.25
C GLU A 71 13.85 6.74 -19.91
N LYS A 72 14.60 6.86 -18.83
CA LYS A 72 14.12 6.54 -17.47
C LYS A 72 12.93 7.42 -17.09
N TRP A 73 13.03 8.73 -17.32
CA TRP A 73 11.95 9.65 -16.96
C TRP A 73 10.76 9.61 -17.90
N ALA A 74 10.94 9.25 -19.18
CA ALA A 74 9.82 8.93 -20.06
C ALA A 74 8.99 7.75 -19.53
N TYR A 75 9.67 6.71 -19.02
CA TYR A 75 9.00 5.57 -18.37
C TYR A 75 8.32 5.98 -17.08
N TRP A 76 9.04 6.64 -16.16
CA TRP A 76 8.51 7.01 -14.85
C TRP A 76 7.38 8.02 -14.93
N ALA A 77 7.43 8.97 -15.85
CA ALA A 77 6.31 9.90 -16.05
C ALA A 77 5.02 9.16 -16.44
N LEU A 78 5.09 8.24 -17.39
CA LEU A 78 3.93 7.41 -17.75
C LEU A 78 3.48 6.52 -16.60
N HIS A 79 4.42 5.93 -15.85
CA HIS A 79 4.11 5.07 -14.70
C HIS A 79 3.39 5.85 -13.60
N ILE A 80 3.89 7.02 -13.24
CA ILE A 80 3.32 7.91 -12.23
C ILE A 80 1.93 8.40 -12.66
N SER A 81 1.78 8.87 -13.90
CA SER A 81 0.50 9.31 -14.45
C SER A 81 -0.56 8.23 -14.32
N VAL A 82 -0.29 7.05 -14.85
CA VAL A 82 -1.25 5.94 -14.89
C VAL A 82 -1.61 5.42 -13.49
N ASN A 83 -0.68 5.43 -12.53
CA ASN A 83 -0.91 4.83 -11.21
C ASN A 83 -1.28 5.84 -10.12
N ASN A 84 -1.03 7.14 -10.36
CA ASN A 84 -1.34 8.18 -9.39
C ASN A 84 -1.93 9.42 -10.08
N VAL A 85 -1.15 10.27 -10.73
CA VAL A 85 -1.54 11.63 -11.13
C VAL A 85 -2.88 11.66 -11.88
N ASP A 86 -3.07 10.81 -12.89
CA ASP A 86 -4.30 10.73 -13.69
C ASP A 86 -5.27 9.64 -13.22
N MET A 87 -4.91 8.89 -12.17
CA MET A 87 -5.77 7.87 -11.60
C MET A 87 -6.77 8.49 -10.62
N PRO A 88 -8.07 8.44 -10.88
CA PRO A 88 -9.08 8.94 -9.95
C PRO A 88 -9.17 8.09 -8.68
N ALA A 89 -9.89 8.59 -7.68
CA ALA A 89 -10.33 7.77 -6.56
C ALA A 89 -11.14 6.57 -7.05
N THR A 90 -10.91 5.41 -6.44
CA THR A 90 -11.61 4.18 -6.80
C THR A 90 -12.77 3.90 -5.84
N GLY A 91 -13.84 3.26 -6.36
CA GLY A 91 -15.04 2.97 -5.57
C GLY A 91 -14.75 2.08 -4.36
N LEU A 92 -13.81 1.12 -4.48
CA LEU A 92 -13.47 0.21 -3.38
C LEU A 92 -12.90 0.96 -2.16
N TYR A 93 -12.00 1.95 -2.38
CA TYR A 93 -11.46 2.76 -1.28
C TYR A 93 -12.53 3.70 -0.69
N GLY A 94 -13.45 4.23 -1.50
CA GLY A 94 -14.60 4.99 -1.01
C GLY A 94 -15.49 4.15 -0.10
N LYS A 95 -15.89 2.95 -0.53
CA LYS A 95 -16.65 1.99 0.28
C LYS A 95 -15.93 1.60 1.59
N LEU A 96 -14.61 1.49 1.54
CA LEU A 96 -13.82 1.22 2.74
C LEU A 96 -13.85 2.40 3.72
N LEU A 97 -13.86 3.64 3.22
CA LEU A 97 -14.07 4.82 4.05
C LEU A 97 -15.48 4.80 4.69
N ASP A 98 -16.53 4.58 3.88
CA ASP A 98 -17.92 4.48 4.37
C ASP A 98 -18.06 3.48 5.53
N LEU A 99 -17.25 2.42 5.52
CA LEU A 99 -17.26 1.38 6.56
C LEU A 99 -16.67 1.84 7.90
N VAL A 100 -15.75 2.84 7.88
CA VAL A 100 -14.97 3.23 9.07
C VAL A 100 -15.03 4.72 9.41
N GLU A 101 -15.68 5.57 8.62
CA GLU A 101 -15.65 7.03 8.82
C GLU A 101 -16.19 7.49 10.17
N ASP A 102 -17.19 6.77 10.72
CA ASP A 102 -17.78 7.03 12.04
C ASP A 102 -17.00 6.36 13.19
N LYS A 103 -15.88 5.71 12.92
CA LYS A 103 -15.07 4.98 13.90
C LYS A 103 -13.79 5.75 14.24
N ASP A 104 -13.20 5.42 15.38
CA ASP A 104 -11.83 5.83 15.67
C ASP A 104 -10.89 4.89 14.92
N TYR A 105 -10.40 5.35 13.75
CA TYR A 105 -9.58 4.53 12.86
C TYR A 105 -8.19 5.13 12.62
N PHE A 106 -7.25 4.28 12.22
CA PHE A 106 -5.96 4.67 11.65
C PHE A 106 -5.60 3.74 10.48
N VAL A 107 -4.94 4.29 9.46
CA VAL A 107 -4.47 3.54 8.28
C VAL A 107 -2.96 3.48 8.27
N ILE A 108 -2.38 2.28 8.11
CA ILE A 108 -1.00 2.09 7.72
C ILE A 108 -0.95 1.41 6.36
N THR A 109 -0.24 1.98 5.40
CA THR A 109 -0.18 1.42 4.05
C THR A 109 1.24 1.39 3.49
N THR A 110 1.50 0.36 2.67
CA THR A 110 2.68 0.27 1.81
C THR A 110 2.38 0.66 0.37
N ASN A 111 1.13 1.05 0.05
CA ASN A 111 0.73 1.54 -1.26
C ASN A 111 1.19 2.99 -1.44
N VAL A 112 1.54 3.33 -2.67
CA VAL A 112 2.12 4.62 -3.06
C VAL A 112 1.26 5.37 -4.11
N ASP A 113 0.02 4.91 -4.31
CA ASP A 113 -0.93 5.39 -5.30
C ASP A 113 -1.87 6.50 -4.79
N ASP A 114 -1.73 6.87 -3.52
CA ASP A 114 -2.51 7.88 -2.81
C ASP A 114 -4.03 7.62 -2.77
N GLN A 115 -4.49 6.39 -3.02
CA GLN A 115 -5.92 6.09 -3.08
C GLN A 115 -6.66 6.39 -1.77
N PHE A 116 -6.03 6.22 -0.61
CA PHE A 116 -6.63 6.63 0.66
C PHE A 116 -6.92 8.13 0.70
N PHE A 117 -5.94 8.95 0.32
CA PHE A 117 -6.10 10.42 0.29
C PHE A 117 -7.14 10.85 -0.73
N LYS A 118 -7.10 10.27 -1.94
CA LYS A 118 -8.03 10.57 -3.03
C LYS A 118 -9.48 10.18 -2.70
N SER A 119 -9.67 9.15 -1.88
CA SER A 119 -10.98 8.68 -1.46
C SER A 119 -11.52 9.40 -0.22
N GLY A 120 -10.79 10.39 0.32
CA GLY A 120 -11.26 11.26 1.38
C GLY A 120 -10.96 10.81 2.80
N PHE A 121 -10.09 9.82 3.01
CA PHE A 121 -9.57 9.52 4.35
C PHE A 121 -8.84 10.72 4.93
N ASP A 122 -8.99 10.93 6.24
CA ASP A 122 -8.31 12.01 6.96
C ASP A 122 -6.78 11.83 6.85
N PRO A 123 -6.04 12.77 6.24
CA PRO A 123 -4.59 12.67 6.07
C PRO A 123 -3.84 12.49 7.40
N ASP A 124 -4.38 13.02 8.49
CA ASP A 124 -3.78 12.88 9.83
C ASP A 124 -3.93 11.45 10.39
N ARG A 125 -4.76 10.63 9.78
CA ARG A 125 -5.03 9.23 10.12
C ARG A 125 -4.48 8.24 9.11
N VAL A 126 -3.60 8.66 8.19
CA VAL A 126 -2.97 7.79 7.19
C VAL A 126 -1.46 7.88 7.25
N PHE A 127 -0.80 6.75 7.47
CA PHE A 127 0.64 6.61 7.39
C PHE A 127 1.04 5.80 6.16
N ALA A 128 1.45 6.47 5.08
CA ALA A 128 2.01 5.89 3.87
C ALA A 128 3.52 5.67 4.03
N THR A 129 3.93 4.46 4.38
CA THR A 129 5.28 4.14 4.85
C THR A 129 6.35 4.12 3.75
N GLN A 130 5.94 3.95 2.49
CA GLN A 130 6.83 3.72 1.34
C GLN A 130 6.92 4.92 0.39
N GLY A 131 6.37 6.08 0.79
CA GLY A 131 6.31 7.29 -0.04
C GLY A 131 5.07 7.36 -0.93
N THR A 132 5.17 8.12 -2.02
CA THR A 132 4.07 8.35 -2.96
C THR A 132 4.61 8.59 -4.37
N TYR A 133 3.79 8.24 -5.38
CA TYR A 133 4.04 8.62 -6.77
C TYR A 133 3.80 10.11 -7.08
N ALA A 134 3.22 10.88 -6.16
CA ALA A 134 2.93 12.31 -6.38
C ALA A 134 4.13 13.22 -6.10
N LYS A 135 5.28 12.67 -5.77
CA LYS A 135 6.48 13.45 -5.39
C LYS A 135 7.77 12.84 -5.92
N ILE A 136 8.77 13.70 -6.09
CA ILE A 136 10.16 13.31 -6.37
C ILE A 136 11.09 13.84 -5.28
N GLN A 137 12.20 13.14 -5.09
CA GLN A 137 13.24 13.47 -4.12
C GLN A 137 14.63 13.52 -4.76
N CYS A 138 15.60 14.13 -4.07
CA CYS A 138 17.01 14.00 -4.44
C CYS A 138 17.48 12.55 -4.31
N ALA A 139 18.04 11.96 -5.38
CA ALA A 139 18.54 10.58 -5.37
C ALA A 139 19.69 10.35 -4.36
N ASN A 140 20.36 11.40 -3.89
CA ASN A 140 21.37 11.32 -2.85
C ASN A 140 20.87 11.69 -1.44
N ALA A 141 19.58 11.97 -1.27
CA ALA A 141 19.03 12.46 -0.01
C ALA A 141 19.86 13.60 0.61
N CYS A 142 20.28 14.59 -0.22
CA CYS A 142 21.16 15.67 0.24
C CYS A 142 20.43 16.73 1.08
N HIS A 143 19.12 16.69 1.12
CA HIS A 143 18.19 17.53 1.89
C HIS A 143 16.84 16.79 1.97
N ASP A 144 15.96 17.22 2.83
CA ASP A 144 14.69 16.58 3.17
C ASP A 144 13.47 17.13 2.42
N THR A 145 13.66 18.12 1.53
CA THR A 145 12.55 18.68 0.73
C THR A 145 12.11 17.72 -0.36
N LEU A 146 10.81 17.45 -0.40
CA LEU A 146 10.12 16.71 -1.46
C LEU A 146 9.47 17.68 -2.45
N TYR A 147 9.38 17.31 -3.71
CA TYR A 147 8.85 18.15 -4.78
C TYR A 147 7.66 17.48 -5.44
N ASP A 148 6.55 18.22 -5.59
CA ASP A 148 5.38 17.74 -6.33
C ASP A 148 5.73 17.56 -7.81
N ASP A 149 5.18 16.55 -8.45
CA ASP A 149 5.60 16.14 -9.79
C ASP A 149 4.50 16.13 -10.86
N ALA A 150 3.25 16.44 -10.53
CA ALA A 150 2.12 16.32 -11.46
C ALA A 150 2.31 17.12 -12.76
N ASP A 151 2.69 18.41 -12.68
CA ASP A 151 2.92 19.26 -13.85
C ASP A 151 4.12 18.76 -14.66
N PHE A 152 5.17 18.36 -13.98
CA PHE A 152 6.36 17.77 -14.59
C PHE A 152 6.06 16.46 -15.33
N VAL A 153 5.26 15.58 -14.72
CA VAL A 153 4.81 14.31 -15.31
C VAL A 153 4.03 14.55 -16.60
N HIS A 154 3.08 15.47 -16.58
CA HIS A 154 2.30 15.82 -17.78
C HIS A 154 3.19 16.39 -18.90
N GLU A 155 4.11 17.30 -18.57
CA GLU A 155 5.04 17.85 -19.54
C GLU A 155 5.97 16.77 -20.15
N CYS A 156 6.45 15.83 -19.34
CA CYS A 156 7.24 14.71 -19.82
C CYS A 156 6.47 13.83 -20.81
N ILE A 157 5.19 13.49 -20.49
CA ILE A 157 4.35 12.68 -21.35
C ILE A 157 4.11 13.39 -22.70
N GLU A 158 3.75 14.68 -22.65
CA GLU A 158 3.48 15.48 -23.85
C GLU A 158 4.69 15.55 -24.78
N LYS A 159 5.92 15.64 -24.21
CA LYS A 159 7.17 15.84 -24.96
C LYS A 159 7.97 14.56 -25.20
N THR A 160 7.47 13.40 -24.76
CA THR A 160 8.13 12.11 -25.04
C THR A 160 8.13 11.85 -26.55
N ASP A 161 9.30 11.60 -27.12
CA ASP A 161 9.49 11.37 -28.54
C ASP A 161 9.21 9.91 -28.98
N ALA A 162 9.37 9.64 -30.28
CA ALA A 162 9.16 8.30 -30.84
C ALA A 162 10.21 7.26 -30.36
N ASP A 163 11.33 7.71 -29.84
CA ASP A 163 12.37 6.89 -29.23
C ASP A 163 12.14 6.66 -27.72
N LEU A 164 10.98 7.08 -27.19
CA LEU A 164 10.61 7.00 -25.78
C LEU A 164 11.60 7.75 -24.88
N LYS A 165 11.90 8.99 -25.24
CA LYS A 165 12.77 9.90 -24.50
C LYS A 165 12.09 11.23 -24.29
N ILE A 166 12.26 11.80 -23.10
CA ILE A 166 11.95 13.20 -22.86
C ILE A 166 13.10 14.09 -23.35
N PRO A 167 12.88 15.38 -23.64
CA PRO A 167 13.96 16.33 -23.87
C PRO A 167 14.93 16.39 -22.67
N SER A 168 16.25 16.51 -22.95
CA SER A 168 17.27 16.52 -21.89
C SER A 168 17.11 17.68 -20.89
N GLU A 169 16.52 18.79 -21.31
CA GLU A 169 16.24 19.94 -20.45
C GLU A 169 15.12 19.68 -19.43
N LEU A 170 14.31 18.64 -19.63
CA LEU A 170 13.28 18.20 -18.68
C LEU A 170 13.79 17.19 -17.67
N VAL A 171 14.97 16.60 -17.87
CA VAL A 171 15.54 15.67 -16.88
C VAL A 171 15.69 16.39 -15.54
N PRO A 172 14.98 15.97 -14.48
CA PRO A 172 14.97 16.71 -13.22
C PRO A 172 16.30 16.58 -12.49
N VAL A 173 16.83 17.72 -12.07
CA VAL A 173 18.06 17.81 -11.30
C VAL A 173 17.79 18.43 -9.94
N CYS A 174 18.44 17.92 -8.91
CA CYS A 174 18.31 18.44 -7.56
C CYS A 174 18.74 19.93 -7.50
N PRO A 175 17.87 20.85 -7.05
CA PRO A 175 18.20 22.28 -7.01
C PRO A 175 19.27 22.62 -5.98
N VAL A 176 19.59 21.72 -5.05
CA VAL A 176 20.59 21.94 -4.00
C VAL A 176 21.97 21.39 -4.41
N CYS A 177 22.05 20.17 -4.90
CA CYS A 177 23.33 19.53 -5.20
C CYS A 177 23.59 19.30 -6.70
N GLY A 178 22.63 19.60 -7.58
CA GLY A 178 22.73 19.45 -9.03
C GLY A 178 22.78 18.00 -9.53
N ARG A 179 22.53 17.01 -8.65
CA ARG A 179 22.51 15.60 -9.03
C ARG A 179 21.09 15.14 -9.41
N GLU A 180 20.96 13.89 -9.80
CA GLU A 180 19.71 13.27 -10.24
C GLU A 180 18.62 13.33 -9.17
N MET A 181 17.39 13.38 -9.65
CA MET A 181 16.18 13.17 -8.85
C MET A 181 15.67 11.73 -9.07
N MET A 182 14.77 11.28 -8.18
CA MET A 182 14.09 10.00 -8.30
C MET A 182 12.64 10.12 -7.76
N PRO A 183 11.71 9.26 -8.19
CA PRO A 183 10.41 9.16 -7.54
C PRO A 183 10.55 8.96 -6.02
N TYR A 184 9.67 9.58 -5.25
CA TYR A 184 9.69 9.45 -3.79
C TYR A 184 9.14 8.09 -3.35
N LEU A 185 9.98 7.07 -3.52
CA LEU A 185 9.67 5.67 -3.20
C LEU A 185 10.80 5.06 -2.36
N ARG A 186 10.44 4.26 -1.37
CA ARG A 186 11.42 3.54 -0.55
C ARG A 186 11.98 2.33 -1.31
N ALA A 187 12.96 2.59 -2.16
CA ALA A 187 13.66 1.56 -2.94
C ALA A 187 15.01 1.16 -2.30
N ASP A 188 15.61 2.06 -1.53
CA ASP A 188 16.93 1.86 -0.89
C ASP A 188 17.07 2.68 0.41
N ASP A 189 18.29 2.85 0.91
CA ASP A 189 18.66 3.61 2.11
C ASP A 189 18.66 5.13 1.91
N LYS A 190 18.32 5.64 0.71
CA LYS A 190 18.24 7.06 0.36
C LYS A 190 16.81 7.62 0.43
N PHE A 191 15.86 6.81 0.81
CA PHE A 191 14.49 7.29 1.06
C PHE A 191 14.51 8.37 2.14
N ILE A 192 13.89 9.52 1.82
CA ILE A 192 13.84 10.66 2.75
C ILE A 192 12.63 10.46 3.69
N GLU A 193 12.92 10.30 4.96
CA GLU A 193 11.92 10.38 6.03
C GLU A 193 11.83 11.83 6.47
N ASP A 194 10.95 12.62 5.81
CA ASP A 194 10.74 14.03 6.13
C ASP A 194 9.94 14.22 7.45
N GLU A 195 9.76 15.48 7.86
CA GLU A 195 9.02 15.81 9.07
C GLU A 195 7.60 15.22 9.06
N TYR A 196 6.89 15.31 7.92
CA TYR A 196 5.55 14.74 7.77
C TYR A 196 5.55 13.21 7.93
N TRP A 197 6.54 12.51 7.35
CA TRP A 197 6.67 11.06 7.51
C TRP A 197 6.86 10.68 8.99
N HIS A 198 7.72 11.39 9.70
CA HIS A 198 7.94 11.17 11.15
C HIS A 198 6.70 11.46 11.98
N GLU A 199 6.01 12.57 11.72
CA GLU A 199 4.74 12.90 12.39
C GLU A 199 3.69 11.79 12.20
N ARG A 200 3.52 11.26 10.97
CA ARG A 200 2.57 10.16 10.70
C ARG A 200 3.00 8.85 11.35
N SER A 201 4.30 8.56 11.38
CA SER A 201 4.86 7.42 12.10
C SER A 201 4.58 7.49 13.60
N ASP A 202 4.82 8.66 14.22
CA ASP A 202 4.55 8.88 15.63
C ASP A 202 3.06 8.82 15.94
N ALA A 203 2.21 9.40 15.11
CA ALA A 203 0.76 9.34 15.25
C ALA A 203 0.25 7.88 15.20
N TYR A 204 0.74 7.07 14.26
CA TYR A 204 0.41 5.64 14.19
C TYR A 204 0.86 4.89 15.45
N ASN A 205 2.10 5.09 15.88
CA ASN A 205 2.64 4.43 17.06
C ASN A 205 1.87 4.81 18.34
N ASN A 206 1.51 6.09 18.48
CA ASN A 206 0.70 6.55 19.61
C ASN A 206 -0.70 5.94 19.56
N PHE A 207 -1.35 5.87 18.39
CA PHE A 207 -2.64 5.23 18.22
C PHE A 207 -2.61 3.77 18.66
N VAL A 208 -1.59 3.00 18.25
CA VAL A 208 -1.39 1.60 18.69
C VAL A 208 -1.21 1.48 20.20
N LEU A 209 -0.45 2.39 20.79
CA LEU A 209 -0.19 2.39 22.24
C LEU A 209 -1.46 2.73 23.05
N ASP A 210 -2.23 3.71 22.60
CA ASP A 210 -3.47 4.15 23.25
C ASP A 210 -4.55 3.06 23.18
N ALA A 211 -4.67 2.40 22.01
CA ALA A 211 -5.63 1.32 21.77
C ALA A 211 -5.29 -0.01 22.50
N LYS A 212 -4.11 -0.12 23.10
CA LYS A 212 -3.53 -1.39 23.59
C LYS A 212 -4.46 -2.23 24.48
N TYR A 213 -5.28 -1.60 25.31
CA TYR A 213 -6.14 -2.28 26.28
C TYR A 213 -7.61 -2.33 25.86
N ASP A 214 -7.96 -1.64 24.79
CA ASP A 214 -9.32 -1.51 24.26
C ASP A 214 -9.62 -2.58 23.21
N LYS A 215 -10.88 -2.69 22.82
CA LYS A 215 -11.29 -3.61 21.75
C LYS A 215 -10.84 -3.03 20.41
N THR A 216 -9.89 -3.66 19.78
CA THR A 216 -9.32 -3.21 18.51
C THR A 216 -9.50 -4.24 17.42
N LEU A 217 -9.91 -3.79 16.25
CA LEU A 217 -10.00 -4.61 15.05
C LEU A 217 -8.90 -4.21 14.06
N LEU A 218 -8.08 -5.18 13.70
CA LEU A 218 -7.12 -5.07 12.61
C LEU A 218 -7.78 -5.54 11.32
N LEU A 219 -7.87 -4.66 10.33
CA LEU A 219 -8.35 -4.97 8.98
C LEU A 219 -7.15 -4.99 8.02
N GLU A 220 -6.70 -6.16 7.60
CA GLU A 220 -5.54 -6.31 6.72
C GLU A 220 -5.98 -6.64 5.29
N PHE A 221 -5.76 -5.71 4.35
CA PHE A 221 -6.16 -5.82 2.95
C PHE A 221 -4.98 -6.02 2.00
N GLY A 222 -4.90 -7.18 1.37
CA GLY A 222 -3.98 -7.44 0.26
C GLY A 222 -2.49 -7.30 0.59
N VAL A 223 -2.10 -7.55 1.85
CA VAL A 223 -0.70 -7.48 2.28
C VAL A 223 0.01 -8.78 1.95
N GLY A 224 1.06 -8.70 1.12
CA GLY A 224 1.91 -9.83 0.74
C GLY A 224 3.17 -9.95 1.60
N PHE A 225 4.15 -10.71 1.06
CA PHE A 225 5.43 -10.99 1.72
C PHE A 225 6.62 -10.16 1.16
N ASN A 226 6.38 -9.13 0.33
CA ASN A 226 7.49 -8.28 -0.16
C ASN A 226 8.08 -7.42 0.97
N THR A 227 7.23 -6.84 1.82
CA THR A 227 7.61 -6.01 2.97
C THR A 227 6.83 -6.42 4.23
N PRO A 228 6.89 -7.71 4.67
CA PRO A 228 6.00 -8.23 5.69
C PRO A 228 6.22 -7.61 7.07
N ILE A 229 7.39 -7.03 7.31
CA ILE A 229 7.77 -6.41 8.59
C ILE A 229 7.01 -5.12 8.90
N ILE A 230 6.34 -4.52 7.92
CA ILE A 230 5.65 -3.23 8.09
C ILE A 230 4.23 -3.43 8.63
N ILE A 231 3.47 -4.37 8.07
CA ILE A 231 2.06 -4.59 8.41
C ILE A 231 1.83 -6.03 8.86
N ARG A 232 2.16 -7.00 8.01
CA ARG A 232 1.83 -8.41 8.19
C ARG A 232 2.28 -8.99 9.53
N LEU A 233 3.58 -8.93 9.78
CA LEU A 233 4.17 -9.49 11.00
C LEU A 233 3.79 -8.68 12.26
N PRO A 234 3.74 -7.35 12.25
CA PRO A 234 3.18 -6.58 13.36
C PRO A 234 1.73 -6.91 13.68
N PHE A 235 0.84 -7.05 12.67
CA PHE A 235 -0.57 -7.36 12.90
C PHE A 235 -0.75 -8.76 13.52
N ASP A 236 -0.02 -9.77 13.04
CA ASP A 236 0.00 -11.09 13.68
C ASP A 236 0.49 -11.00 15.14
N ALA A 237 1.56 -10.22 15.38
CA ALA A 237 2.11 -10.02 16.72
C ALA A 237 1.14 -9.27 17.64
N TYR A 238 0.45 -8.23 17.17
CA TYR A 238 -0.55 -7.49 17.93
C TYR A 238 -1.74 -8.38 18.30
N ASN A 239 -2.30 -9.11 17.33
CA ASN A 239 -3.40 -10.04 17.56
C ASN A 239 -3.04 -11.14 18.56
N MET A 240 -1.79 -11.63 18.54
CA MET A 240 -1.32 -12.65 19.49
C MET A 240 -1.08 -12.10 20.91
N ASN A 241 -0.59 -10.86 21.02
CA ASN A 241 -0.14 -10.31 22.31
C ASN A 241 -1.18 -9.45 23.01
N PHE A 242 -2.15 -8.87 22.29
CA PHE A 242 -3.19 -8.02 22.84
C PHE A 242 -4.52 -8.76 22.90
N LYS A 243 -4.96 -9.10 24.11
CA LYS A 243 -6.09 -10.01 24.36
C LYS A 243 -7.42 -9.60 23.72
N ASN A 244 -7.65 -8.29 23.56
CA ASN A 244 -8.92 -7.75 23.04
C ASN A 244 -8.82 -7.36 21.56
N TRP A 245 -7.74 -7.75 20.90
CA TRP A 245 -7.51 -7.43 19.49
C TRP A 245 -7.93 -8.58 18.59
N ASN A 246 -8.63 -8.26 17.50
CA ASN A 246 -9.02 -9.21 16.47
C ASN A 246 -8.36 -8.84 15.16
N LEU A 247 -8.09 -9.83 14.31
CA LEU A 247 -7.50 -9.65 12.98
C LEU A 247 -8.41 -10.25 11.92
N ALA A 248 -8.94 -9.42 11.04
CA ALA A 248 -9.56 -9.85 9.79
C ALA A 248 -8.60 -9.62 8.63
N ARG A 249 -8.24 -10.69 7.92
CA ARG A 249 -7.27 -10.67 6.82
C ARG A 249 -7.94 -11.01 5.50
N PHE A 250 -7.80 -10.14 4.53
CA PHE A 250 -8.36 -10.28 3.19
C PHE A 250 -7.24 -10.47 2.18
N ASN A 251 -7.07 -11.70 1.69
CA ASN A 251 -6.03 -12.01 0.72
C ASN A 251 -6.34 -13.31 -0.03
N ARG A 252 -6.24 -13.32 -1.35
CA ARG A 252 -6.52 -14.51 -2.17
C ARG A 252 -5.48 -15.61 -2.05
N SER A 253 -4.26 -15.27 -1.65
CA SER A 253 -3.12 -16.21 -1.71
C SER A 253 -2.35 -16.34 -0.41
N HIS A 254 -2.50 -15.40 0.52
CA HIS A 254 -1.65 -15.28 1.70
C HIS A 254 -2.50 -15.09 2.96
N LEU A 255 -3.05 -16.20 3.45
CA LEU A 255 -3.86 -16.24 4.68
C LEU A 255 -3.13 -16.91 5.85
N GLU A 256 -1.85 -17.28 5.66
CA GLU A 256 -1.02 -17.87 6.70
C GLU A 256 -0.90 -16.94 7.90
N TYR A 257 -0.85 -17.48 9.10
CA TYR A 257 -0.57 -16.75 10.33
C TYR A 257 0.92 -16.88 10.69
N SER A 258 1.54 -15.79 11.13
CA SER A 258 2.96 -15.77 11.46
C SER A 258 3.16 -15.74 12.98
N VAL A 259 3.99 -16.63 13.50
CA VAL A 259 4.37 -16.63 14.92
C VAL A 259 5.88 -16.45 15.05
N ASN A 260 6.30 -15.49 15.87
CA ASN A 260 7.72 -15.32 16.19
C ASN A 260 8.10 -16.25 17.35
N ILE A 261 8.98 -17.20 17.08
CA ILE A 261 9.53 -18.13 18.06
C ILE A 261 11.04 -17.90 18.12
N GLU A 262 11.53 -17.40 19.27
CA GLU A 262 12.97 -17.14 19.50
C GLU A 262 13.63 -16.28 18.40
N GLY A 263 12.92 -15.24 17.90
CA GLY A 263 13.43 -14.32 16.88
C GLY A 263 13.29 -14.84 15.44
N ARG A 264 12.64 -15.99 15.23
CA ARG A 264 12.35 -16.55 13.91
C ARG A 264 10.85 -16.58 13.65
N TYR A 265 10.42 -16.12 12.48
CA TYR A 265 9.03 -16.21 12.05
C TYR A 265 8.71 -17.58 11.45
N HIS A 266 7.69 -18.22 11.98
CA HIS A 266 7.12 -19.46 11.48
C HIS A 266 5.75 -19.17 10.89
N LEU A 267 5.54 -19.59 9.63
CA LEU A 267 4.26 -19.44 8.93
C LEU A 267 3.41 -20.68 9.13
N TYR A 268 2.18 -20.48 9.56
CA TYR A 268 1.19 -21.52 9.76
C TYR A 268 0.08 -21.35 8.74
N PRO A 269 -0.01 -22.22 7.71
CA PRO A 269 -1.14 -22.22 6.79
C PRO A 269 -2.44 -22.58 7.53
N LEU A 270 -3.59 -22.15 7.00
CA LEU A 270 -4.89 -22.36 7.65
C LEU A 270 -5.17 -23.85 7.95
N GLU A 271 -4.73 -24.76 7.09
CA GLU A 271 -4.87 -26.21 7.27
C GLU A 271 -4.06 -26.73 8.47
N ALA A 272 -3.06 -25.99 8.90
CA ALA A 272 -2.24 -26.30 10.07
C ALA A 272 -2.65 -25.48 11.32
N SER A 273 -3.83 -24.89 11.33
CA SER A 273 -4.33 -24.05 12.43
C SER A 273 -4.31 -24.72 13.81
N SER A 274 -4.42 -26.05 13.86
CA SER A 274 -4.27 -26.83 15.12
C SER A 274 -2.88 -26.75 15.76
N ARG A 275 -1.88 -26.21 15.06
CA ARG A 275 -0.52 -25.99 15.56
C ARG A 275 -0.29 -24.56 16.07
N LEU A 276 -1.27 -23.67 15.85
CA LEU A 276 -1.22 -22.32 16.40
C LEU A 276 -1.43 -22.35 17.91
N PRO A 277 -0.94 -21.33 18.64
CA PRO A 277 -1.26 -21.17 20.04
C PRO A 277 -2.78 -21.16 20.28
N GLU A 278 -3.20 -21.71 21.44
CA GLU A 278 -4.62 -21.80 21.79
C GLU A 278 -5.28 -20.40 21.79
N GLY A 279 -6.47 -20.29 21.20
CA GLY A 279 -7.25 -19.05 21.16
C GLY A 279 -6.97 -18.15 19.95
N ILE A 280 -5.88 -18.34 19.20
CA ILE A 280 -5.58 -17.50 18.02
C ILE A 280 -6.73 -17.55 17.00
N MET A 281 -7.26 -18.75 16.73
CA MET A 281 -8.34 -18.91 15.75
C MET A 281 -9.67 -18.27 16.18
N ASP A 282 -9.83 -17.93 17.44
CA ASP A 282 -11.02 -17.23 17.94
C ASP A 282 -10.98 -15.74 17.60
N SER A 283 -9.78 -15.16 17.48
CA SER A 283 -9.53 -13.75 17.18
C SER A 283 -9.00 -13.50 15.75
N TYR A 284 -8.78 -14.55 14.95
CA TYR A 284 -8.31 -14.46 13.57
C TYR A 284 -9.41 -14.86 12.58
N LEU A 285 -9.72 -13.95 11.64
CA LEU A 285 -10.80 -14.11 10.67
C LEU A 285 -10.27 -13.96 9.23
N PRO A 286 -9.91 -15.07 8.55
CA PRO A 286 -9.38 -15.04 7.19
C PRO A 286 -10.47 -14.99 6.13
N PHE A 287 -10.23 -14.24 5.03
CA PHE A 287 -11.06 -14.15 3.83
C PHE A 287 -10.22 -14.30 2.58
N ASP A 288 -10.52 -15.31 1.75
CA ASP A 288 -9.97 -15.53 0.41
C ASP A 288 -10.93 -15.10 -0.70
N GLU A 289 -12.13 -14.69 -0.34
CA GLU A 289 -13.13 -14.20 -1.26
C GLU A 289 -12.80 -12.80 -1.79
N ASP A 290 -13.60 -12.34 -2.73
CA ASP A 290 -13.47 -11.03 -3.33
C ASP A 290 -13.69 -9.91 -2.31
N MET A 291 -12.72 -8.99 -2.18
CA MET A 291 -12.76 -7.92 -1.18
C MET A 291 -13.94 -6.99 -1.37
N GLU A 292 -14.25 -6.62 -2.63
CA GLU A 292 -15.37 -5.73 -2.92
C GLU A 292 -16.71 -6.39 -2.55
N CYS A 293 -16.86 -7.67 -2.86
CA CYS A 293 -18.05 -8.43 -2.48
C CYS A 293 -18.24 -8.49 -0.95
N ILE A 294 -17.14 -8.59 -0.18
CA ILE A 294 -17.21 -8.61 1.29
C ILE A 294 -17.62 -7.23 1.81
N ILE A 295 -16.99 -6.17 1.31
CA ILE A 295 -17.26 -4.80 1.75
C ILE A 295 -18.70 -4.40 1.38
N ASP A 296 -19.19 -4.75 0.19
CA ASP A 296 -20.59 -4.51 -0.21
C ASP A 296 -21.57 -5.17 0.77
N LYS A 297 -21.30 -6.41 1.17
CA LYS A 297 -22.12 -7.10 2.16
C LYS A 297 -22.08 -6.49 3.57
N LEU A 298 -20.98 -5.85 3.94
CA LEU A 298 -20.84 -5.16 5.22
C LEU A 298 -21.62 -3.83 5.26
N LEU A 299 -21.79 -3.20 4.10
CA LEU A 299 -22.53 -1.95 3.93
C LEU A 299 -24.03 -2.14 3.73
N GLU A 300 -24.50 -3.39 3.43
CA GLU A 300 -25.92 -3.78 3.41
C GLU A 300 -26.53 -3.78 4.84
#